data_51b2429a29558842f3e6dc2b3dbab33c
#
_entry.id   51b2429a29558842f3e6dc2b3dbab33c
#
_cell.length_a   1.000
_cell.length_b   1.000
_cell.length_c   1.000
_cell.angle_alpha   90.00
_cell.angle_beta   90.00
_cell.angle_gamma   90.00
#
_symmetry.space_group_name_H-M   'P 1'
#
loop_
_entity.id
_entity.type
_entity.pdbx_description
1 polymer ?
#
loop_
_entity_poly.entity_id
_entity_poly.type
_entity_poly.pdbx_seq_one_letter_code
_entity_poly.pdbx_strand_id
1 'polypeptide(L)' 'MALKLKVPDIACDACAEKITDSIHVMEPDALVDVNVKDKTVTVESAASEESIKQVIVAAGYSIAGY' A
#
# COMPACT_ATOMS: atom_id res chain seq x y z
N MET A 1 -3.26 12.83 -4.78
CA MET A 1 -3.96 12.85 -3.49
C MET A 1 -3.40 11.79 -2.57
N ALA A 2 -3.28 12.10 -1.30
CA ALA A 2 -2.80 11.12 -0.34
C ALA A 2 -3.93 10.17 0.05
N LEU A 3 -3.65 8.88 -0.02
CA LEU A 3 -4.61 7.82 0.32
C LEU A 3 -4.02 6.99 1.44
N LYS A 4 -4.75 6.88 2.54
CA LYS A 4 -4.31 6.08 3.69
C LYS A 4 -5.18 4.84 3.81
N LEU A 5 -4.55 3.68 3.79
CA LEU A 5 -5.25 2.41 3.88
C LEU A 5 -4.75 1.62 5.08
N LYS A 6 -5.64 0.89 5.71
CA LYS A 6 -5.27 0.02 6.81
C LYS A 6 -5.11 -1.40 6.30
N VAL A 7 -3.91 -1.96 6.50
CA VAL A 7 -3.56 -3.29 6.04
C VAL A 7 -3.08 -4.11 7.24
N PRO A 8 -3.99 -4.78 7.94
CA PRO A 8 -3.63 -5.49 9.17
C PRO A 8 -2.66 -6.64 8.97
N ASP A 9 -2.50 -7.10 7.74
CA ASP A 9 -1.57 -8.19 7.42
C ASP A 9 -0.11 -7.76 7.43
N ILE A 10 0.18 -6.48 7.52
CA ILE A 10 1.56 -6.00 7.60
C ILE A 10 2.11 -6.39 8.96
N ALA A 11 3.10 -7.28 8.96
CA ALA A 11 3.68 -7.79 10.20
C ALA A 11 5.15 -7.44 10.37
N CYS A 12 5.83 -7.03 9.29
CA CYS A 12 7.27 -6.77 9.33
C CYS A 12 7.69 -5.88 8.16
N ASP A 13 8.95 -5.45 8.19
CA ASP A 13 9.50 -4.58 7.16
C ASP A 13 9.49 -5.23 5.77
N ALA A 14 9.65 -6.54 5.69
CA ALA A 14 9.61 -7.25 4.42
C ALA A 14 8.25 -7.10 3.75
N CYS A 15 7.17 -7.13 4.52
CA CYS A 15 5.83 -6.90 4.00
C CYS A 15 5.69 -5.48 3.47
N ALA A 16 6.24 -4.50 4.20
CA ALA A 16 6.21 -3.11 3.78
C ALA A 16 6.92 -2.92 2.45
N GLU A 17 8.10 -3.52 2.28
CA GLU A 17 8.84 -3.45 1.02
C GLU A 17 8.07 -4.08 -0.13
N LYS A 18 7.43 -5.21 0.13
CA LYS A 18 6.68 -5.92 -0.89
C LYS A 18 5.51 -5.07 -1.41
N ILE A 19 4.79 -4.43 -0.50
CA ILE A 19 3.69 -3.55 -0.87
C ILE A 19 4.23 -2.35 -1.65
N THR A 20 5.29 -1.73 -1.17
CA THR A 20 5.91 -0.59 -1.83
C THR A 20 6.35 -0.94 -3.25
N ASP A 21 7.04 -2.06 -3.42
CA ASP A 21 7.50 -2.50 -4.73
C ASP A 21 6.33 -2.78 -5.66
N SER A 22 5.28 -3.42 -5.17
CA SER A 22 4.09 -3.73 -5.96
C SER A 22 3.43 -2.46 -6.47
N ILE A 23 3.33 -1.44 -5.63
CA ILE A 23 2.75 -0.16 -6.03
C ILE A 23 3.66 0.54 -7.05
N HIS A 24 4.96 0.49 -6.86
CA HIS A 24 5.91 1.12 -7.78
C HIS A 24 5.96 0.45 -9.15
N VAL A 25 5.63 -0.82 -9.24
CA VAL A 25 5.51 -1.51 -10.53
C VAL A 25 4.38 -0.88 -11.35
N MET A 26 3.27 -0.55 -10.70
CA MET A 26 2.13 0.08 -11.36
C MET A 26 2.32 1.59 -11.52
N GLU A 27 2.83 2.25 -10.49
CA GLU A 27 3.02 3.70 -10.45
C GLU A 27 4.42 4.03 -9.94
N PRO A 28 5.42 4.12 -10.83
CA PRO A 28 6.79 4.39 -10.42
C PRO A 28 6.96 5.74 -9.71
N ASP A 29 6.09 6.69 -10.00
CA ASP A 29 6.15 8.03 -9.42
C ASP A 29 5.39 8.14 -8.10
N ALA A 30 4.73 7.07 -7.66
CA ALA A 30 3.95 7.11 -6.43
C ALA A 30 4.87 7.26 -5.21
N LEU A 31 4.41 8.06 -4.26
CA LEU A 31 5.06 8.17 -2.95
C LEU A 31 4.34 7.22 -2.01
N VAL A 32 5.06 6.24 -1.49
CA VAL A 32 4.50 5.21 -0.65
C VAL A 32 5.16 5.26 0.72
N ASP A 33 4.34 5.36 1.75
CA ASP A 33 4.81 5.34 3.13
C ASP A 33 4.06 4.25 3.86
N VAL A 34 4.79 3.24 4.34
CA VAL A 34 4.20 2.12 5.05
C VAL A 34 4.61 2.19 6.51
N ASN A 35 3.62 2.22 7.38
CA ASN A 35 3.87 2.22 8.82
C ASN A 35 3.54 0.83 9.37
N VAL A 36 4.58 0.05 9.65
CA VAL A 36 4.43 -1.31 10.14
C VAL A 36 3.80 -1.32 11.53
N LYS A 37 4.12 -0.35 12.34
CA LYS A 37 3.61 -0.25 13.70
C LYS A 37 2.10 -0.03 13.72
N ASP A 38 1.62 0.87 12.87
CA ASP A 38 0.19 1.18 12.76
C ASP A 38 -0.51 0.30 11.73
N LYS A 39 0.27 -0.46 10.95
CA LYS A 39 -0.24 -1.31 9.88
C LYS A 39 -1.01 -0.53 8.85
N THR A 40 -0.48 0.64 8.50
CA THR A 40 -1.11 1.52 7.51
C THR A 40 -0.19 1.77 6.34
N VAL A 41 -0.80 2.00 5.18
CA VAL A 41 -0.09 2.34 3.96
C VAL A 41 -0.64 3.67 3.46
N THR A 42 0.24 4.64 3.32
CA THR A 42 -0.13 5.95 2.76
C THR A 42 0.49 6.04 1.37
N VAL A 43 -0.35 6.28 0.37
CA VAL A 43 0.09 6.37 -1.02
C VAL A 43 -0.34 7.71 -1.58
N GLU A 44 0.62 8.39 -2.20
CA GLU A 44 0.34 9.63 -2.89
C GLU A 44 0.70 9.44 -4.37
N SER A 45 -0.32 9.41 -5.22
CA SER A 45 -0.11 9.21 -6.65
C SER A 45 -1.33 9.70 -7.43
N ALA A 46 -1.21 9.66 -8.76
CA ALA A 46 -2.31 9.99 -9.65
C ALA A 46 -3.25 8.79 -9.85
N ALA A 47 -2.86 7.61 -9.42
CA ALA A 47 -3.69 6.41 -9.56
C ALA A 47 -4.92 6.49 -8.66
N SER A 48 -5.99 5.83 -9.09
CA SER A 48 -7.22 5.81 -8.31
C SER A 48 -7.06 4.92 -7.06
N GLU A 49 -7.92 5.18 -6.09
CA GLU A 49 -7.93 4.39 -4.86
C GLU A 49 -8.11 2.90 -5.15
N GLU A 50 -9.02 2.57 -6.05
CA GLU A 50 -9.29 1.18 -6.39
C GLU A 50 -8.07 0.50 -7.01
N SER A 51 -7.33 1.21 -7.86
CA SER A 51 -6.12 0.67 -8.45
C SER A 51 -5.09 0.32 -7.37
N ILE A 52 -4.91 1.21 -6.41
CA ILE A 52 -3.99 0.99 -5.31
C ILE A 52 -4.43 -0.20 -4.46
N LYS A 53 -5.73 -0.28 -4.16
CA LYS A 53 -6.28 -1.41 -3.40
C LYS A 53 -6.04 -2.73 -4.12
N GLN A 54 -6.28 -2.76 -5.42
CA GLN A 54 -6.09 -3.97 -6.21
C GLN A 54 -4.64 -4.43 -6.20
N VAL A 55 -3.70 -3.50 -6.26
CA VAL A 55 -2.29 -3.84 -6.20
C VAL A 55 -1.94 -4.48 -4.87
N ILE A 56 -2.44 -3.94 -3.77
CA ILE A 56 -2.18 -4.47 -2.43
C ILE A 56 -2.78 -5.86 -2.29
N VAL A 57 -4.03 -6.05 -2.73
CA VAL A 57 -4.67 -7.35 -2.66
C VAL A 57 -3.95 -8.37 -3.54
N ALA A 58 -3.50 -7.95 -4.73
CA ALA A 58 -2.75 -8.83 -5.62
C ALA A 58 -1.41 -9.26 -5.03
N ALA A 59 -0.85 -8.45 -4.15
CA ALA A 59 0.39 -8.79 -3.44
C ALA A 59 0.15 -9.80 -2.30
N GLY A 60 -1.09 -10.12 -2.01
CA GLY A 60 -1.43 -11.10 -0.98
C GLY A 60 -1.86 -10.51 0.35
N TYR A 61 -2.23 -9.24 0.38
CA TYR A 61 -2.63 -8.54 1.60
C TYR A 61 -4.09 -8.15 1.56
N SER A 62 -4.71 -8.08 2.74
CA SER A 62 -6.10 -7.65 2.87
C SER A 62 -6.15 -6.19 3.32
N ILE A 63 -7.19 -5.49 2.89
CA ILE A 63 -7.43 -4.11 3.30
C ILE A 63 -8.60 -4.08 4.26
N ALA A 64 -8.37 -3.56 5.47
CA ALA A 64 -9.41 -3.50 6.50
C ALA A 64 -10.22 -2.20 6.43
N GLY A 65 -9.71 -1.17 5.75
CA GLY A 65 -10.41 0.09 5.64
C GLY A 65 -9.43 1.26 5.56
N TYR A 66 -9.95 2.43 5.83
CA TYR A 66 -9.21 3.68 5.73
C TYR A 66 -8.80 4.22 7.09
#